data_7bbb0d6997ce452950375d9acb683914
#
_entry.id   7bbb0d6997ce452950375d9acb683914
#
_cell.length_a   1.000
_cell.length_b   1.000
_cell.length_c   1.000
_cell.angle_alpha   90.00
_cell.angle_beta   90.00
_cell.angle_gamma   90.00
#
_symmetry.space_group_name_H-M   'P 1'
#
loop_
_entity.id
_entity.type
_entity.pdbx_description
1 polymer ?
#
loop_
_entity_poly.entity_id
_entity_poly.type
_entity_poly.pdbx_seq_one_letter_code
_entity_poly.pdbx_strand_id
1 'polypeptide(L)'
;MATVTFDHVIKKFGDVFAVNDLSLQVKDEEFLVLVGPSGCGKTTALRMIAGLEEQSSGDILIGERVVNDVAPKDRDIAMVFQNYALYPHMSVYDNIAFGLKLRGMPKAEIDRRVGEVADMLGLQKLLKRKPKELSGGQRQRVAVGRAIAREPAVFLMDEPLSNLDAALRIETRAQLSKLHQRIKRTTVYVTHDQVEAMTMGDRIAVMRDGILQQIDTPENLHARPANIFVAGFIGSPAMNFFPAKQSGSTEAPVADAGFFQAPLPAGKGGATGRDLVVGIRPEDIDATLTGQNGHIPVEAKVDVVEFLGNEFQLHLSAAGQAFVARVDTRTQTQPGASIRVGFDRSKLHVFDKETEEAIA
;
A
#
# COMPACT_ATOMS: atom_id res chain seq x y z
N MET A 1 21.08 -10.02 11.31
CA MET A 1 20.00 -9.88 10.34
C MET A 1 18.70 -9.64 11.12
N ALA A 2 17.97 -8.63 10.79
CA ALA A 2 16.77 -8.23 11.55
C ALA A 2 15.49 -8.48 10.75
N THR A 3 15.20 -9.74 10.43
CA THR A 3 13.91 -10.14 9.87
C THR A 3 12.80 -9.93 10.89
N VAL A 4 11.56 -9.73 10.43
CA VAL A 4 10.36 -9.80 11.28
C VAL A 4 9.45 -10.88 10.74
N THR A 5 9.06 -11.81 11.60
CA THR A 5 8.18 -12.92 11.20
C THR A 5 6.94 -12.94 12.07
N PHE A 6 5.79 -13.01 11.42
CA PHE A 6 4.53 -13.42 12.04
C PHE A 6 4.29 -14.88 11.68
N ASP A 7 4.12 -15.72 12.68
CA ASP A 7 3.86 -17.14 12.53
C ASP A 7 2.50 -17.47 13.14
N HIS A 8 1.50 -17.63 12.27
CA HIS A 8 0.10 -17.91 12.62
C HIS A 8 -0.47 -16.99 13.72
N VAL A 9 -0.17 -15.67 13.61
CA VAL A 9 -0.52 -14.70 14.63
C VAL A 9 -2.00 -14.35 14.56
N ILE A 10 -2.67 -14.45 15.71
CA ILE A 10 -4.06 -14.05 15.91
C ILE A 10 -4.14 -12.97 16.98
N LYS A 11 -4.97 -11.96 16.74
CA LYS A 11 -5.37 -10.98 17.75
C LYS A 11 -6.87 -10.82 17.77
N LYS A 12 -7.46 -11.04 18.94
CA LYS A 12 -8.89 -10.81 19.23
C LYS A 12 -9.07 -9.68 20.24
N PHE A 13 -10.11 -8.89 20.05
CA PHE A 13 -10.67 -7.98 21.04
C PHE A 13 -12.12 -8.43 21.31
N GLY A 14 -12.35 -9.10 22.42
CA GLY A 14 -13.60 -9.81 22.66
C GLY A 14 -13.85 -10.85 21.56
N ASP A 15 -14.96 -10.73 20.85
CA ASP A 15 -15.33 -11.64 19.75
C ASP A 15 -14.82 -11.21 18.37
N VAL A 16 -14.19 -10.03 18.27
CA VAL A 16 -13.72 -9.46 17.00
C VAL A 16 -12.27 -9.84 16.72
N PHE A 17 -12.02 -10.47 15.57
CA PHE A 17 -10.66 -10.69 15.08
C PHE A 17 -10.11 -9.39 14.46
N ALA A 18 -9.15 -8.77 15.12
CA ALA A 18 -8.42 -7.64 14.57
C ALA A 18 -7.30 -8.09 13.63
N VAL A 19 -6.68 -9.25 13.92
CA VAL A 19 -5.75 -9.97 13.06
C VAL A 19 -6.11 -11.45 13.15
N ASN A 20 -6.24 -12.10 12.00
CA ASN A 20 -6.72 -13.49 11.91
C ASN A 20 -5.74 -14.31 11.06
N ASP A 21 -4.98 -15.18 11.73
CA ASP A 21 -4.02 -16.12 11.15
C ASP A 21 -2.99 -15.43 10.22
N LEU A 22 -2.36 -14.35 10.73
CA LEU A 22 -1.36 -13.61 9.96
C LEU A 22 -0.03 -14.39 9.93
N SER A 23 0.36 -14.83 8.75
CA SER A 23 1.64 -15.48 8.48
C SER A 23 2.37 -14.71 7.39
N LEU A 24 3.45 -14.00 7.74
CA LEU A 24 4.29 -13.29 6.80
C LEU A 24 5.71 -13.09 7.37
N GLN A 25 6.67 -12.93 6.46
CA GLN A 25 8.05 -12.61 6.80
C GLN A 25 8.49 -11.35 6.10
N VAL A 26 9.02 -10.39 6.87
CA VAL A 26 9.76 -9.22 6.41
C VAL A 26 11.23 -9.61 6.34
N LYS A 27 11.85 -9.42 5.18
CA LYS A 27 13.27 -9.75 4.98
C LYS A 27 14.17 -8.72 5.65
N ASP A 28 15.44 -9.08 5.85
CA ASP A 28 16.45 -8.13 6.33
C ASP A 28 16.60 -6.97 5.34
N GLU A 29 16.73 -5.75 5.85
CA GLU A 29 16.82 -4.49 5.09
C GLU A 29 15.61 -4.18 4.18
N GLU A 30 14.52 -4.96 4.24
CA GLU A 30 13.32 -4.74 3.44
C GLU A 30 12.47 -3.58 3.97
N PHE A 31 11.87 -2.83 3.04
CA PHE A 31 10.79 -1.88 3.31
C PHE A 31 9.45 -2.55 2.99
N LEU A 32 8.82 -3.17 3.99
CA LEU A 32 7.48 -3.75 3.85
C LEU A 32 6.41 -2.72 4.18
N VAL A 33 5.44 -2.56 3.28
CA VAL A 33 4.25 -1.73 3.53
C VAL A 33 3.03 -2.61 3.85
N LEU A 34 2.36 -2.34 4.96
CA LEU A 34 1.04 -2.89 5.27
C LEU A 34 -0.02 -1.88 4.81
N VAL A 35 -0.89 -2.28 3.91
CA VAL A 35 -1.93 -1.42 3.34
C VAL A 35 -3.30 -2.11 3.39
N GLY A 36 -4.37 -1.33 3.39
CA GLY A 36 -5.76 -1.83 3.42
C GLY A 36 -6.74 -0.81 3.99
N PRO A 37 -8.03 -1.08 3.99
CA PRO A 37 -9.05 -0.21 4.54
C PRO A 37 -8.83 0.11 6.02
N SER A 38 -9.48 1.17 6.51
CA SER A 38 -9.47 1.50 7.94
C SER A 38 -10.06 0.34 8.75
N GLY A 39 -9.39 0.00 9.87
CA GLY A 39 -9.84 -1.10 10.74
C GLY A 39 -9.44 -2.51 10.30
N CYS A 40 -8.72 -2.72 9.19
CA CYS A 40 -8.33 -4.06 8.74
C CYS A 40 -7.16 -4.71 9.50
N GLY A 41 -6.67 -4.13 10.61
CA GLY A 41 -5.68 -4.76 11.48
C GLY A 41 -4.23 -4.29 11.34
N LYS A 42 -3.88 -3.41 10.39
CA LYS A 42 -2.51 -2.92 10.12
C LYS A 42 -1.79 -2.35 11.36
N THR A 43 -2.40 -1.36 11.99
CA THR A 43 -1.86 -0.73 13.21
C THR A 43 -1.77 -1.72 14.36
N THR A 44 -2.72 -2.66 14.46
CA THR A 44 -2.67 -3.73 15.46
C THR A 44 -1.47 -4.65 15.23
N ALA A 45 -1.24 -5.09 13.97
CA ALA A 45 -0.07 -5.87 13.60
C ALA A 45 1.23 -5.12 13.93
N LEU A 46 1.33 -3.83 13.57
CA LEU A 46 2.49 -3.01 13.88
C LEU A 46 2.74 -2.89 15.39
N ARG A 47 1.68 -2.67 16.19
CA ARG A 47 1.77 -2.56 17.64
C ARG A 47 2.17 -3.88 18.31
N MET A 48 1.76 -5.00 17.75
CA MET A 48 2.21 -6.33 18.24
C MET A 48 3.71 -6.53 18.03
N ILE A 49 4.31 -6.12 16.89
CA ILE A 49 5.78 -6.10 16.72
C ILE A 49 6.43 -5.22 17.79
N ALA A 50 5.83 -4.06 18.05
CA ALA A 50 6.35 -3.11 19.04
C ALA A 50 6.21 -3.59 20.49
N GLY A 51 5.42 -4.62 20.78
CA GLY A 51 5.06 -5.06 22.12
C GLY A 51 4.13 -4.09 22.86
N LEU A 52 3.44 -3.23 22.11
CA LEU A 52 2.43 -2.31 22.64
C LEU A 52 1.03 -2.94 22.65
N GLU A 53 0.90 -4.09 22.01
CA GLU A 53 -0.28 -4.94 21.99
C GLU A 53 0.17 -6.39 22.04
N GLU A 54 -0.51 -7.22 22.83
CA GLU A 54 -0.21 -8.64 22.94
C GLU A 54 -1.05 -9.42 21.92
N GLN A 55 -0.45 -10.41 21.26
CA GLN A 55 -1.19 -11.36 20.42
C GLN A 55 -2.05 -12.29 21.28
N SER A 56 -3.12 -12.82 20.70
CA SER A 56 -3.95 -13.84 21.36
C SER A 56 -3.38 -15.25 21.20
N SER A 57 -2.70 -15.52 20.06
CA SER A 57 -1.96 -16.76 19.77
C SER A 57 -0.99 -16.54 18.61
N GLY A 58 -0.12 -17.52 18.37
CA GLY A 58 0.96 -17.44 17.37
C GLY A 58 2.20 -16.73 17.89
N ASP A 59 3.25 -16.71 17.08
CA ASP A 59 4.54 -16.18 17.46
C ASP A 59 4.98 -15.00 16.60
N ILE A 60 5.59 -14.01 17.24
CA ILE A 60 6.26 -12.89 16.57
C ILE A 60 7.75 -13.00 16.84
N LEU A 61 8.54 -13.01 15.75
CA LEU A 61 10.00 -13.10 15.86
C LEU A 61 10.64 -11.82 15.30
N ILE A 62 11.74 -11.40 15.94
CA ILE A 62 12.68 -10.40 15.41
C ILE A 62 14.05 -11.08 15.30
N GLY A 63 14.53 -11.27 14.08
CA GLY A 63 15.60 -12.22 13.79
C GLY A 63 15.16 -13.65 14.13
N GLU A 64 15.94 -14.35 14.93
CA GLU A 64 15.64 -15.71 15.40
C GLU A 64 14.94 -15.72 16.78
N ARG A 65 14.74 -14.55 17.39
CA ARG A 65 14.20 -14.42 18.74
C ARG A 65 12.70 -14.25 18.73
N VAL A 66 11.96 -15.14 19.39
CA VAL A 66 10.54 -14.92 19.73
C VAL A 66 10.45 -13.75 20.72
N VAL A 67 9.59 -12.78 20.44
CA VAL A 67 9.45 -11.54 21.21
C VAL A 67 8.12 -11.39 21.93
N ASN A 68 7.30 -12.41 21.97
CA ASN A 68 5.96 -12.37 22.55
C ASN A 68 5.96 -11.74 23.95
N ASP A 69 6.82 -12.26 24.85
CA ASP A 69 6.93 -11.82 26.25
C ASP A 69 8.04 -10.79 26.48
N VAL A 70 8.63 -10.25 25.40
CA VAL A 70 9.71 -9.26 25.51
C VAL A 70 9.12 -7.86 25.62
N ALA A 71 9.49 -7.13 26.66
CA ALA A 71 9.02 -5.75 26.86
C ALA A 71 9.45 -4.84 25.69
N PRO A 72 8.66 -3.82 25.30
CA PRO A 72 8.95 -2.94 24.15
C PRO A 72 10.35 -2.34 24.14
N LYS A 73 10.87 -1.95 25.32
CA LYS A 73 12.21 -1.36 25.48
C LYS A 73 13.36 -2.30 25.11
N ASP A 74 13.12 -3.61 25.15
CA ASP A 74 14.12 -4.68 24.98
C ASP A 74 13.99 -5.39 23.61
N ARG A 75 13.10 -4.93 22.71
CA ARG A 75 12.89 -5.50 21.37
C ARG A 75 13.82 -4.95 20.27
N ASP A 76 14.70 -4.01 20.61
CA ASP A 76 15.58 -3.28 19.67
C ASP A 76 14.87 -2.71 18.44
N ILE A 77 13.72 -2.09 18.67
CA ILE A 77 12.90 -1.42 17.67
C ILE A 77 12.84 0.09 17.92
N ALA A 78 12.49 0.86 16.89
CA ALA A 78 12.05 2.25 17.04
C ALA A 78 10.75 2.47 16.28
N MET A 79 9.80 3.17 16.92
CA MET A 79 8.49 3.43 16.34
C MET A 79 8.26 4.93 16.13
N VAL A 80 7.78 5.28 14.94
CA VAL A 80 7.26 6.60 14.58
C VAL A 80 5.75 6.52 14.58
N PHE A 81 5.09 7.29 15.44
CA PHE A 81 3.64 7.31 15.60
C PHE A 81 3.00 8.31 14.64
N GLN A 82 1.75 8.12 14.30
CA GLN A 82 0.94 8.99 13.45
C GLN A 82 0.91 10.46 13.93
N ASN A 83 0.88 10.69 15.24
CA ASN A 83 0.91 12.02 15.84
C ASN A 83 2.32 12.51 16.21
N TYR A 84 3.37 11.83 15.67
CA TYR A 84 4.79 12.08 15.90
C TYR A 84 5.25 11.84 17.35
N ALA A 85 4.38 11.93 18.34
CA ALA A 85 4.64 11.75 19.77
C ALA A 85 5.92 12.46 20.28
N LEU A 86 6.17 13.70 19.81
CA LEU A 86 7.29 14.51 20.28
C LEU A 86 7.03 15.02 21.69
N TYR A 87 8.09 15.11 22.49
CA TYR A 87 8.04 15.72 23.82
C TYR A 87 7.94 17.24 23.70
N PRO A 88 6.79 17.88 24.00
CA PRO A 88 6.52 19.26 23.65
C PRO A 88 7.37 20.27 24.43
N HIS A 89 7.86 19.90 25.60
CA HIS A 89 8.71 20.71 26.49
C HIS A 89 10.19 20.65 26.11
N MET A 90 10.61 19.64 25.35
CA MET A 90 12.00 19.42 24.91
C MET A 90 12.30 20.14 23.61
N SER A 91 13.56 20.52 23.42
CA SER A 91 14.08 21.00 22.14
C SER A 91 14.12 19.88 21.09
N VAL A 92 14.36 20.23 19.80
CA VAL A 92 14.64 19.25 18.73
C VAL A 92 15.83 18.37 19.12
N TYR A 93 16.93 19.01 19.58
CA TYR A 93 18.11 18.28 20.07
C TYR A 93 17.72 17.28 21.16
N ASP A 94 17.01 17.73 22.18
CA ASP A 94 16.64 16.87 23.31
C ASP A 94 15.68 15.74 22.93
N ASN A 95 14.76 15.98 21.99
CA ASN A 95 13.90 14.93 21.43
C ASN A 95 14.72 13.83 20.75
N ILE A 96 15.71 14.20 19.91
CA ILE A 96 16.57 13.25 19.21
C ILE A 96 17.48 12.53 20.20
N ALA A 97 18.07 13.27 21.14
CA ALA A 97 19.02 12.74 22.14
C ALA A 97 18.37 11.87 23.22
N PHE A 98 17.04 11.94 23.41
CA PHE A 98 16.36 11.35 24.56
C PHE A 98 16.66 9.87 24.75
N GLY A 99 16.50 9.06 23.69
CA GLY A 99 16.76 7.62 23.76
C GLY A 99 18.23 7.28 24.02
N LEU A 100 19.16 8.11 23.55
CA LEU A 100 20.60 7.95 23.78
C LEU A 100 20.97 8.26 25.23
N LYS A 101 20.37 9.33 25.79
CA LYS A 101 20.55 9.68 27.20
C LYS A 101 20.05 8.57 28.13
N LEU A 102 18.90 7.94 27.82
CA LEU A 102 18.36 6.83 28.61
C LEU A 102 19.25 5.59 28.57
N ARG A 103 20.00 5.38 27.48
CA ARG A 103 21.01 4.31 27.36
C ARG A 103 22.33 4.65 28.05
N GLY A 104 22.45 5.80 28.71
CA GLY A 104 23.66 6.21 29.43
C GLY A 104 24.86 6.56 28.53
N MET A 105 24.61 6.91 27.26
CA MET A 105 25.70 7.24 26.34
C MET A 105 26.43 8.51 26.76
N PRO A 106 27.78 8.59 26.54
CA PRO A 106 28.56 9.78 26.81
C PRO A 106 28.06 10.97 25.98
N LYS A 107 28.11 12.18 26.58
CA LYS A 107 27.61 13.40 25.93
C LYS A 107 28.25 13.67 24.58
N ALA A 108 29.56 13.48 24.44
CA ALA A 108 30.29 13.69 23.19
C ALA A 108 29.76 12.77 22.06
N GLU A 109 29.42 11.53 22.38
CA GLU A 109 28.82 10.59 21.41
C GLU A 109 27.39 10.96 21.07
N ILE A 110 26.58 11.43 22.05
CA ILE A 110 25.23 11.97 21.80
C ILE A 110 25.32 13.17 20.87
N ASP A 111 26.21 14.13 21.13
CA ASP A 111 26.38 15.32 20.31
C ASP A 111 26.76 14.95 18.86
N ARG A 112 27.67 13.98 18.67
CA ARG A 112 28.05 13.47 17.36
C ARG A 112 26.87 12.86 16.63
N ARG A 113 26.14 11.91 17.25
CA ARG A 113 24.98 11.23 16.62
C ARG A 113 23.84 12.19 16.33
N VAL A 114 23.50 13.09 17.23
CA VAL A 114 22.47 14.10 16.98
C VAL A 114 22.87 15.03 15.82
N GLY A 115 24.17 15.38 15.73
CA GLY A 115 24.71 16.15 14.61
C GLY A 115 24.53 15.43 13.27
N GLU A 116 24.95 14.17 13.18
CA GLU A 116 24.82 13.35 11.97
C GLU A 116 23.35 13.19 11.52
N VAL A 117 22.46 12.90 12.46
CA VAL A 117 21.02 12.78 12.18
C VAL A 117 20.43 14.14 11.75
N ALA A 118 20.84 15.23 12.40
CA ALA A 118 20.38 16.56 12.05
C ALA A 118 20.84 16.98 10.64
N ASP A 119 22.07 16.63 10.26
CA ASP A 119 22.58 16.85 8.90
C ASP A 119 21.80 16.02 7.87
N MET A 120 21.59 14.75 8.16
CA MET A 120 20.87 13.81 7.29
C MET A 120 19.45 14.29 6.98
N LEU A 121 18.78 14.91 7.97
CA LEU A 121 17.38 15.34 7.89
C LEU A 121 17.18 16.85 7.68
N GLY A 122 18.27 17.61 7.53
CA GLY A 122 18.22 19.07 7.34
C GLY A 122 17.68 19.80 8.58
N LEU A 123 17.98 19.33 9.79
CA LEU A 123 17.48 19.87 11.07
C LEU A 123 18.49 20.76 11.81
N GLN A 124 19.70 20.99 11.29
CA GLN A 124 20.78 21.70 11.97
C GLN A 124 20.35 23.07 12.54
N LYS A 125 19.66 23.87 11.72
CA LYS A 125 19.20 25.20 12.12
C LYS A 125 18.03 25.17 13.11
N LEU A 126 17.45 23.99 13.36
CA LEU A 126 16.24 23.81 14.16
C LEU A 126 16.51 23.17 15.52
N LEU A 127 17.74 22.72 15.81
CA LEU A 127 18.09 21.94 17.01
C LEU A 127 17.68 22.58 18.33
N LYS A 128 17.68 23.94 18.41
CA LYS A 128 17.28 24.67 19.62
C LYS A 128 15.78 24.94 19.73
N ARG A 129 15.00 24.74 18.64
CA ARG A 129 13.56 24.98 18.63
C ARG A 129 12.79 23.92 19.38
N LYS A 130 11.57 24.27 19.82
CA LYS A 130 10.59 23.34 20.41
C LYS A 130 9.56 22.89 19.36
N PRO A 131 8.88 21.74 19.54
CA PRO A 131 7.90 21.22 18.59
C PRO A 131 6.81 22.22 18.15
N LYS A 132 6.38 23.13 19.03
CA LYS A 132 5.38 24.17 18.71
C LYS A 132 5.85 25.20 17.67
N GLU A 133 7.16 25.31 17.46
CA GLU A 133 7.82 26.28 16.55
C GLU A 133 8.16 25.66 15.20
N LEU A 134 7.69 24.43 14.95
CA LEU A 134 7.99 23.64 13.77
C LEU A 134 6.75 23.44 12.89
N SER A 135 6.98 23.39 11.57
CA SER A 135 5.94 22.93 10.62
C SER A 135 5.65 21.42 10.80
N GLY A 136 4.56 20.93 10.18
CA GLY A 136 4.20 19.50 10.20
C GLY A 136 5.34 18.60 9.74
N GLY A 137 5.92 18.86 8.57
CA GLY A 137 7.04 18.08 8.04
C GLY A 137 8.33 18.22 8.87
N GLN A 138 8.57 19.38 9.52
CA GLN A 138 9.69 19.51 10.44
C GLN A 138 9.48 18.64 11.69
N ARG A 139 8.25 18.61 12.27
CA ARG A 139 7.94 17.72 13.39
C ARG A 139 8.12 16.26 13.03
N GLN A 140 7.66 15.86 11.85
CA GLN A 140 7.86 14.49 11.36
C GLN A 140 9.35 14.15 11.24
N ARG A 141 10.16 15.00 10.58
CA ARG A 141 11.62 14.78 10.48
C ARG A 141 12.28 14.64 11.85
N VAL A 142 11.84 15.39 12.84
CA VAL A 142 12.33 15.24 14.22
C VAL A 142 11.93 13.88 14.81
N ALA A 143 10.69 13.40 14.59
CA ALA A 143 10.24 12.09 15.06
C ALA A 143 11.04 10.94 14.40
N VAL A 144 11.26 11.04 13.10
CA VAL A 144 12.11 10.10 12.34
C VAL A 144 13.56 10.18 12.85
N GLY A 145 14.09 11.38 13.08
CA GLY A 145 15.45 11.58 13.63
C GLY A 145 15.63 10.95 15.01
N ARG A 146 14.63 11.08 15.88
CA ARG A 146 14.62 10.41 17.19
C ARG A 146 14.68 8.88 17.08
N ALA A 147 13.99 8.33 16.07
CA ALA A 147 14.03 6.90 15.80
C ALA A 147 15.39 6.45 15.27
N ILE A 148 15.95 7.15 14.26
CA ILE A 148 17.23 6.83 13.62
C ILE A 148 18.40 6.91 14.61
N ALA A 149 18.43 7.94 15.47
CA ALA A 149 19.50 8.14 16.42
C ALA A 149 19.78 6.91 17.31
N ARG A 150 18.75 6.08 17.55
CA ARG A 150 18.86 4.84 18.34
C ARG A 150 19.51 3.68 17.59
N GLU A 151 19.65 3.77 16.25
CA GLU A 151 20.11 2.68 15.38
C GLU A 151 19.43 1.34 15.68
N PRO A 152 18.08 1.28 15.60
CA PRO A 152 17.35 0.06 15.92
C PRO A 152 17.57 -1.00 14.86
N ALA A 153 17.32 -2.27 15.21
CA ALA A 153 17.29 -3.36 14.26
C ALA A 153 16.09 -3.25 13.29
N VAL A 154 14.94 -2.80 13.77
CA VAL A 154 13.71 -2.65 12.98
C VAL A 154 13.07 -1.28 13.22
N PHE A 155 12.70 -0.60 12.13
CA PHE A 155 11.86 0.60 12.13
C PHE A 155 10.39 0.24 11.95
N LEU A 156 9.53 0.83 12.79
CA LEU A 156 8.09 0.72 12.71
C LEU A 156 7.49 2.11 12.46
N MET A 157 6.66 2.27 11.44
CA MET A 157 6.08 3.56 11.08
C MET A 157 4.56 3.44 10.93
N ASP A 158 3.81 4.08 11.84
CA ASP A 158 2.35 4.07 11.88
C ASP A 158 1.81 5.35 11.23
N GLU A 159 1.42 5.28 9.95
CA GLU A 159 0.87 6.39 9.14
C GLU A 159 1.61 7.73 9.30
N PRO A 160 2.93 7.78 9.14
CA PRO A 160 3.71 8.97 9.50
C PRO A 160 3.46 10.18 8.61
N LEU A 161 2.83 10.02 7.42
CA LEU A 161 2.56 11.09 6.47
C LEU A 161 1.10 11.58 6.48
N SER A 162 0.21 10.91 7.22
CA SER A 162 -1.24 11.18 7.18
C SER A 162 -1.63 12.62 7.56
N ASN A 163 -0.85 13.24 8.45
CA ASN A 163 -1.11 14.61 8.95
C ASN A 163 -0.40 15.72 8.15
N LEU A 164 0.10 15.41 6.93
CA LEU A 164 0.75 16.38 6.05
C LEU A 164 -0.17 16.79 4.90
N ASP A 165 -0.02 18.03 4.45
CA ASP A 165 -0.61 18.48 3.19
C ASP A 165 -0.01 17.75 1.98
N ALA A 166 -0.69 17.79 0.83
CA ALA A 166 -0.33 17.01 -0.35
C ALA A 166 1.08 17.31 -0.87
N ALA A 167 1.48 18.59 -0.93
CA ALA A 167 2.80 18.98 -1.45
C ALA A 167 3.93 18.49 -0.54
N LEU A 168 3.76 18.69 0.78
CA LEU A 168 4.73 18.26 1.78
C LEU A 168 4.81 16.74 1.89
N ARG A 169 3.68 16.02 1.66
CA ARG A 169 3.64 14.56 1.63
C ARG A 169 4.51 14.01 0.50
N ILE A 170 4.44 14.59 -0.71
CA ILE A 170 5.27 14.18 -1.86
C ILE A 170 6.76 14.35 -1.54
N GLU A 171 7.15 15.51 -1.02
CA GLU A 171 8.54 15.78 -0.66
C GLU A 171 9.04 14.81 0.42
N THR A 172 8.27 14.63 1.47
CA THR A 172 8.66 13.82 2.62
C THR A 172 8.73 12.33 2.27
N ARG A 173 7.84 11.83 1.40
CA ARG A 173 7.89 10.48 0.87
C ARG A 173 9.21 10.20 0.16
N ALA A 174 9.62 11.11 -0.75
CA ALA A 174 10.91 11.00 -1.44
C ALA A 174 12.10 11.03 -0.46
N GLN A 175 12.02 11.83 0.60
CA GLN A 175 13.05 11.88 1.64
C GLN A 175 13.11 10.57 2.45
N LEU A 176 11.97 9.97 2.80
CA LEU A 176 11.93 8.68 3.52
C LEU A 176 12.49 7.54 2.67
N SER A 177 12.17 7.48 1.37
CA SER A 177 12.74 6.48 0.46
C SER A 177 14.26 6.59 0.36
N LYS A 178 14.79 7.81 0.16
CA LYS A 178 16.25 8.06 0.17
C LYS A 178 16.90 7.69 1.49
N LEU A 179 16.21 7.98 2.59
CA LEU A 179 16.69 7.65 3.93
C LEU A 179 16.79 6.15 4.12
N HIS A 180 15.77 5.38 3.75
CA HIS A 180 15.79 3.92 3.83
C HIS A 180 16.96 3.33 3.03
N GLN A 181 17.14 3.77 1.77
CA GLN A 181 18.28 3.34 0.93
C GLN A 181 19.64 3.61 1.57
N ARG A 182 19.76 4.68 2.38
CA ARG A 182 21.01 5.05 3.05
C ARG A 182 21.25 4.25 4.32
N ILE A 183 20.21 4.04 5.15
CA ILE A 183 20.37 3.38 6.46
C ILE A 183 20.27 1.85 6.38
N LYS A 184 19.62 1.32 5.33
CA LYS A 184 19.46 -0.11 5.07
C LYS A 184 19.06 -0.87 6.34
N ARG A 185 17.88 -0.59 6.86
CA ARG A 185 17.31 -1.25 8.04
C ARG A 185 15.92 -1.74 7.72
N THR A 186 15.60 -2.91 8.23
CA THR A 186 14.26 -3.49 8.11
C THR A 186 13.20 -2.51 8.59
N THR A 187 12.23 -2.22 7.74
CA THR A 187 11.19 -1.21 7.99
C THR A 187 9.81 -1.81 7.74
N VAL A 188 8.91 -1.68 8.71
CA VAL A 188 7.49 -1.98 8.55
C VAL A 188 6.72 -0.67 8.60
N TYR A 189 6.04 -0.36 7.52
CA TYR A 189 5.33 0.89 7.30
C TYR A 189 3.84 0.64 7.14
N VAL A 190 3.01 1.34 7.89
CA VAL A 190 1.55 1.29 7.77
C VAL A 190 1.06 2.53 7.07
N THR A 191 0.19 2.36 6.09
CA THR A 191 -0.52 3.46 5.42
C THR A 191 -1.88 3.00 4.92
N HIS A 192 -2.76 3.95 4.66
CA HIS A 192 -3.98 3.77 3.86
C HIS A 192 -3.85 4.42 2.47
N ASP A 193 -2.72 5.08 2.18
CA ASP A 193 -2.44 5.73 0.89
C ASP A 193 -1.74 4.75 -0.04
N GLN A 194 -2.41 4.40 -1.14
CA GLN A 194 -1.88 3.47 -2.14
C GLN A 194 -0.64 4.02 -2.84
N VAL A 195 -0.57 5.35 -3.07
CA VAL A 195 0.58 5.96 -3.74
C VAL A 195 1.83 5.85 -2.86
N GLU A 196 1.68 6.00 -1.54
CA GLU A 196 2.77 5.74 -0.59
C GLU A 196 3.24 4.28 -0.70
N ALA A 197 2.29 3.33 -0.64
CA ALA A 197 2.61 1.91 -0.71
C ALA A 197 3.34 1.55 -2.02
N MET A 198 2.79 1.95 -3.16
CA MET A 198 3.33 1.64 -4.49
C MET A 198 4.70 2.28 -4.78
N THR A 199 5.03 3.40 -4.11
CA THR A 199 6.26 4.15 -4.41
C THR A 199 7.40 3.93 -3.42
N MET A 200 7.11 3.39 -2.24
CA MET A 200 8.10 3.23 -1.17
C MET A 200 8.39 1.77 -0.83
N GLY A 201 7.42 0.86 -1.00
CA GLY A 201 7.55 -0.53 -0.58
C GLY A 201 8.40 -1.35 -1.54
N ASP A 202 9.31 -2.17 -1.01
CA ASP A 202 9.92 -3.28 -1.75
C ASP A 202 8.86 -4.38 -1.98
N ARG A 203 8.07 -4.65 -0.95
CA ARG A 203 6.82 -5.43 -1.03
C ARG A 203 5.70 -4.73 -0.27
N ILE A 204 4.49 -5.06 -0.67
CA ILE A 204 3.26 -4.57 -0.06
C ILE A 204 2.43 -5.76 0.40
N ALA A 205 2.00 -5.75 1.65
CA ALA A 205 1.04 -6.70 2.20
C ALA A 205 -0.34 -6.02 2.25
N VAL A 206 -1.25 -6.49 1.41
CA VAL A 206 -2.64 -6.01 1.33
C VAL A 206 -3.49 -6.76 2.34
N MET A 207 -4.11 -6.05 3.26
CA MET A 207 -4.93 -6.61 4.33
C MET A 207 -6.41 -6.22 4.19
N ARG A 208 -7.31 -7.17 4.49
CA ARG A 208 -8.75 -6.95 4.59
C ARG A 208 -9.30 -7.76 5.78
N ASP A 209 -10.06 -7.11 6.67
CA ASP A 209 -10.77 -7.76 7.78
C ASP A 209 -9.88 -8.69 8.65
N GLY A 210 -8.66 -8.21 8.95
CA GLY A 210 -7.69 -8.95 9.74
C GLY A 210 -6.89 -10.02 8.98
N ILE A 211 -7.19 -10.25 7.70
CA ILE A 211 -6.61 -11.31 6.87
C ILE A 211 -5.67 -10.71 5.82
N LEU A 212 -4.52 -11.34 5.63
CA LEU A 212 -3.60 -11.04 4.53
C LEU A 212 -4.19 -11.56 3.22
N GLN A 213 -4.45 -10.65 2.27
CA GLN A 213 -5.02 -11.00 0.97
C GLN A 213 -3.94 -11.35 -0.06
N GLN A 214 -2.88 -10.58 -0.10
CA GLN A 214 -1.71 -10.80 -0.98
C GLN A 214 -0.52 -10.04 -0.44
N ILE A 215 0.68 -10.59 -0.63
CA ILE A 215 1.95 -9.91 -0.37
C ILE A 215 2.86 -10.11 -1.58
N ASP A 216 3.26 -9.01 -2.22
CA ASP A 216 4.11 -9.06 -3.42
C ASP A 216 4.77 -7.70 -3.67
N THR A 217 5.60 -7.61 -4.73
CA THR A 217 6.10 -6.32 -5.22
C THR A 217 4.96 -5.44 -5.74
N PRO A 218 5.12 -4.11 -5.75
CA PRO A 218 4.12 -3.19 -6.30
C PRO A 218 3.67 -3.58 -7.71
N GLU A 219 4.61 -3.92 -8.59
CA GLU A 219 4.35 -4.30 -9.98
C GLU A 219 3.50 -5.56 -10.07
N ASN A 220 3.79 -6.58 -9.25
CA ASN A 220 3.04 -7.83 -9.26
C ASN A 220 1.62 -7.65 -8.72
N LEU A 221 1.46 -6.87 -7.63
CA LEU A 221 0.12 -6.55 -7.09
C LEU A 221 -0.76 -5.85 -8.12
N HIS A 222 -0.17 -4.96 -8.91
CA HIS A 222 -0.88 -4.25 -9.97
C HIS A 222 -1.18 -5.17 -11.16
N ALA A 223 -0.19 -5.95 -11.63
CA ALA A 223 -0.31 -6.75 -12.84
C ALA A 223 -0.98 -8.12 -12.62
N ARG A 224 -0.95 -8.66 -11.40
CA ARG A 224 -1.42 -10.02 -11.07
C ARG A 224 -2.11 -10.04 -9.70
N PRO A 225 -3.22 -9.31 -9.53
CA PRO A 225 -3.96 -9.34 -8.28
C PRO A 225 -4.52 -10.75 -8.02
N ALA A 226 -4.38 -11.23 -6.79
CA ALA A 226 -4.82 -12.58 -6.41
C ALA A 226 -6.35 -12.73 -6.37
N ASN A 227 -7.06 -11.63 -6.12
CA ASN A 227 -8.52 -11.65 -6.02
C ASN A 227 -9.14 -10.28 -6.40
N ILE A 228 -10.46 -10.23 -6.48
CA ILE A 228 -11.25 -9.03 -6.81
C ILE A 228 -10.94 -7.88 -5.85
N PHE A 229 -10.78 -8.19 -4.55
CA PHE A 229 -10.48 -7.16 -3.56
C PHE A 229 -9.14 -6.47 -3.84
N VAL A 230 -8.06 -7.22 -4.04
CA VAL A 230 -6.73 -6.67 -4.35
C VAL A 230 -6.77 -5.89 -5.67
N ALA A 231 -7.44 -6.43 -6.70
CA ALA A 231 -7.60 -5.79 -8.00
C ALA A 231 -8.29 -4.43 -7.92
N GLY A 232 -9.37 -4.34 -7.12
CA GLY A 232 -10.10 -3.09 -6.92
C GLY A 232 -9.45 -2.14 -5.92
N PHE A 233 -8.67 -2.68 -4.96
CA PHE A 233 -7.98 -1.86 -3.97
C PHE A 233 -6.71 -1.23 -4.53
N ILE A 234 -5.96 -1.91 -5.40
CA ILE A 234 -4.71 -1.42 -5.98
C ILE A 234 -5.00 -0.72 -7.32
N GLY A 235 -4.73 0.59 -7.36
CA GLY A 235 -4.93 1.44 -8.53
C GLY A 235 -5.85 2.63 -8.24
N SER A 236 -5.60 3.76 -8.92
CA SER A 236 -6.41 4.97 -8.82
C SER A 236 -6.55 5.60 -10.22
N PRO A 237 -7.74 5.55 -10.81
CA PRO A 237 -8.98 4.93 -10.35
C PRO A 237 -8.88 3.40 -10.15
N ALA A 238 -9.87 2.83 -9.44
CA ALA A 238 -9.96 1.38 -9.24
C ALA A 238 -10.21 0.64 -10.56
N MET A 239 -9.89 -0.67 -10.59
CA MET A 239 -10.22 -1.55 -11.72
C MET A 239 -11.74 -1.55 -11.96
N ASN A 240 -12.14 -1.53 -13.24
CA ASN A 240 -13.53 -1.73 -13.63
C ASN A 240 -13.86 -3.22 -13.58
N PHE A 241 -15.04 -3.58 -13.10
CA PHE A 241 -15.51 -4.97 -13.00
C PHE A 241 -16.83 -5.15 -13.73
N PHE A 242 -16.91 -6.20 -14.57
CA PHE A 242 -18.08 -6.55 -15.35
C PHE A 242 -18.53 -7.97 -15.02
N PRO A 243 -19.79 -8.17 -14.61
CA PRO A 243 -20.35 -9.52 -14.48
C PRO A 243 -20.28 -10.25 -15.83
N ALA A 244 -19.87 -11.49 -15.83
CA ALA A 244 -19.76 -12.31 -17.02
C ALA A 244 -20.19 -13.74 -16.76
N LYS A 245 -20.45 -14.49 -17.83
CA LYS A 245 -20.71 -15.93 -17.77
C LYS A 245 -19.71 -16.67 -18.61
N GLN A 246 -19.26 -17.80 -18.11
CA GLN A 246 -18.40 -18.66 -18.92
C GLN A 246 -19.18 -19.24 -20.09
N SER A 247 -18.63 -19.11 -21.29
CA SER A 247 -19.14 -19.66 -22.54
C SER A 247 -17.98 -20.18 -23.41
N GLY A 248 -18.26 -20.61 -24.63
CA GLY A 248 -17.28 -21.17 -25.54
C GLY A 248 -17.02 -22.66 -25.30
N SER A 249 -16.07 -23.22 -26.06
CA SER A 249 -15.66 -24.62 -25.92
C SER A 249 -14.59 -24.79 -24.83
N THR A 250 -14.33 -26.02 -24.41
CA THR A 250 -13.26 -26.35 -23.46
C THR A 250 -11.86 -25.94 -23.97
N GLU A 251 -11.68 -25.94 -25.29
CA GLU A 251 -10.42 -25.55 -25.93
C GLU A 251 -10.26 -24.03 -26.10
N ALA A 252 -11.40 -23.33 -26.23
CA ALA A 252 -11.47 -21.88 -26.39
C ALA A 252 -12.53 -21.27 -25.46
N PRO A 253 -12.33 -21.34 -24.14
CA PRO A 253 -13.29 -20.80 -23.20
C PRO A 253 -13.21 -19.26 -23.17
N VAL A 254 -14.36 -18.61 -22.98
CA VAL A 254 -14.47 -17.16 -22.90
C VAL A 254 -15.35 -16.76 -21.70
N ALA A 255 -15.06 -15.61 -21.11
CA ALA A 255 -15.96 -14.93 -20.19
C ALA A 255 -16.80 -13.91 -21.00
N ASP A 256 -18.08 -14.14 -21.09
CA ASP A 256 -19.03 -13.32 -21.86
C ASP A 256 -19.74 -12.34 -20.94
N ALA A 257 -19.44 -11.07 -21.10
CA ALA A 257 -20.07 -9.94 -20.39
C ALA A 257 -21.29 -9.37 -21.12
N GLY A 258 -21.71 -10.00 -22.23
CA GLY A 258 -22.85 -9.60 -23.05
C GLY A 258 -22.53 -8.55 -24.10
N PHE A 259 -21.72 -7.55 -23.81
CA PHE A 259 -21.32 -6.51 -24.78
C PHE A 259 -19.84 -6.64 -25.22
N PHE A 260 -19.07 -7.50 -24.56
CA PHE A 260 -17.75 -7.95 -25.00
C PHE A 260 -17.44 -9.34 -24.46
N GLN A 261 -16.43 -9.99 -25.03
CA GLN A 261 -15.97 -11.32 -24.60
C GLN A 261 -14.48 -11.27 -24.27
N ALA A 262 -14.12 -11.75 -23.09
CA ALA A 262 -12.74 -11.91 -22.63
C ALA A 262 -12.29 -13.37 -22.84
N PRO A 263 -11.20 -13.63 -23.57
CA PRO A 263 -10.69 -14.98 -23.71
C PRO A 263 -10.13 -15.49 -22.37
N LEU A 264 -10.38 -16.75 -22.09
CA LEU A 264 -9.77 -17.46 -20.95
C LEU A 264 -8.60 -18.32 -21.46
N PRO A 265 -7.55 -18.54 -20.63
CA PRO A 265 -6.49 -19.48 -20.96
C PRO A 265 -7.05 -20.90 -21.14
N ALA A 266 -6.49 -21.64 -22.10
CA ALA A 266 -6.84 -23.04 -22.32
C ALA A 266 -6.65 -23.85 -21.02
N GLY A 267 -7.63 -24.69 -20.69
CA GLY A 267 -7.62 -25.50 -19.46
C GLY A 267 -8.03 -24.74 -18.18
N LYS A 268 -8.25 -23.44 -18.24
CA LYS A 268 -8.80 -22.64 -17.12
C LYS A 268 -10.33 -22.48 -17.21
N GLY A 269 -10.95 -23.02 -18.25
CA GLY A 269 -12.40 -23.12 -18.37
C GLY A 269 -12.99 -24.09 -17.35
N GLY A 270 -14.01 -23.67 -16.61
CA GLY A 270 -14.88 -24.53 -15.79
C GLY A 270 -16.12 -24.96 -16.55
N ALA A 271 -17.23 -25.24 -15.86
CA ALA A 271 -18.50 -25.56 -16.48
C ALA A 271 -19.09 -24.34 -17.23
N THR A 272 -19.64 -24.57 -18.41
CA THR A 272 -20.38 -23.53 -19.15
C THR A 272 -21.51 -22.98 -18.27
N GLY A 273 -21.65 -21.65 -18.24
CA GLY A 273 -22.62 -20.96 -17.41
C GLY A 273 -22.12 -20.58 -16.02
N ARG A 274 -20.86 -20.91 -15.64
CA ARG A 274 -20.22 -20.44 -14.39
C ARG A 274 -20.23 -18.92 -14.36
N ASP A 275 -20.57 -18.35 -13.21
CA ASP A 275 -20.54 -16.91 -12.99
C ASP A 275 -19.09 -16.43 -12.80
N LEU A 276 -18.70 -15.43 -13.59
CA LEU A 276 -17.38 -14.83 -13.61
C LEU A 276 -17.46 -13.31 -13.42
N VAL A 277 -16.33 -12.68 -13.14
CA VAL A 277 -16.14 -11.25 -13.17
C VAL A 277 -14.94 -10.92 -14.04
N VAL A 278 -15.12 -10.07 -15.04
CA VAL A 278 -14.02 -9.57 -15.87
C VAL A 278 -13.58 -8.22 -15.36
N GLY A 279 -12.28 -8.05 -15.13
CA GLY A 279 -11.67 -6.80 -14.70
C GLY A 279 -10.82 -6.17 -15.81
N ILE A 280 -10.86 -4.83 -15.91
CA ILE A 280 -9.92 -4.05 -16.72
C ILE A 280 -9.60 -2.74 -16.03
N ARG A 281 -8.34 -2.32 -16.07
CA ARG A 281 -7.96 -1.04 -15.48
C ARG A 281 -8.33 0.12 -16.38
N PRO A 282 -8.64 1.31 -15.81
CA PRO A 282 -8.98 2.50 -16.58
C PRO A 282 -7.92 2.92 -17.61
N GLU A 283 -6.63 2.72 -17.29
CA GLU A 283 -5.49 3.01 -18.15
C GLU A 283 -5.28 2.01 -19.31
N ASP A 284 -5.89 0.83 -19.22
CA ASP A 284 -5.83 -0.22 -20.26
C ASP A 284 -7.02 -0.13 -21.24
N ILE A 285 -7.78 0.96 -21.16
CA ILE A 285 -8.89 1.29 -22.08
C ILE A 285 -8.45 2.45 -22.96
N ASP A 286 -8.35 2.21 -24.25
CA ASP A 286 -7.87 3.18 -25.24
C ASP A 286 -9.01 3.71 -26.12
N ALA A 287 -9.05 5.03 -26.36
CA ALA A 287 -10.03 5.66 -27.23
C ALA A 287 -9.57 5.75 -28.69
N THR A 288 -8.32 5.40 -29.01
CA THR A 288 -7.73 5.51 -30.34
C THR A 288 -7.51 4.14 -31.02
N LEU A 289 -7.30 3.07 -30.24
CA LEU A 289 -7.00 1.72 -30.71
C LEU A 289 -8.24 0.81 -30.78
N THR A 290 -9.33 1.32 -31.29
CA THR A 290 -10.61 0.64 -31.33
C THR A 290 -10.65 -0.49 -32.35
N GLY A 291 -10.48 -1.74 -31.90
CA GLY A 291 -10.55 -2.95 -32.76
C GLY A 291 -9.30 -3.26 -33.56
N GLN A 292 -8.16 -2.60 -33.28
CA GLN A 292 -6.87 -2.92 -33.87
C GLN A 292 -6.05 -3.80 -32.93
N ASN A 293 -5.28 -4.74 -33.48
CA ASN A 293 -4.16 -5.45 -32.83
C ASN A 293 -4.36 -5.78 -31.33
N GLY A 294 -5.34 -6.62 -31.02
CA GLY A 294 -5.49 -7.13 -29.64
C GLY A 294 -6.45 -6.34 -28.74
N HIS A 295 -7.07 -5.28 -29.24
CA HIS A 295 -8.11 -4.55 -28.50
C HIS A 295 -9.51 -5.04 -28.85
N ILE A 296 -10.36 -5.18 -27.84
CA ILE A 296 -11.78 -5.52 -27.97
C ILE A 296 -12.57 -4.20 -28.09
N PRO A 297 -13.23 -3.94 -29.25
CA PRO A 297 -14.00 -2.71 -29.40
C PRO A 297 -15.29 -2.72 -28.56
N VAL A 298 -15.53 -1.64 -27.86
CA VAL A 298 -16.73 -1.43 -27.05
C VAL A 298 -17.34 -0.09 -27.39
N GLU A 299 -18.63 -0.08 -27.77
CA GLU A 299 -19.42 1.14 -27.95
C GLU A 299 -19.96 1.59 -26.60
N ALA A 300 -19.68 2.82 -26.20
CA ALA A 300 -20.09 3.37 -24.93
C ALA A 300 -20.66 4.79 -25.10
N LYS A 301 -21.47 5.19 -24.13
CA LYS A 301 -21.94 6.57 -24.00
C LYS A 301 -21.07 7.28 -22.96
N VAL A 302 -20.69 8.51 -23.24
CA VAL A 302 -19.96 9.37 -22.30
C VAL A 302 -20.96 10.01 -21.34
N ASP A 303 -20.84 9.70 -20.06
CA ASP A 303 -21.71 10.29 -19.04
C ASP A 303 -21.07 11.54 -18.43
N VAL A 304 -19.75 11.48 -18.09
CA VAL A 304 -19.00 12.61 -17.53
C VAL A 304 -17.58 12.64 -18.12
N VAL A 305 -17.03 13.83 -18.30
CA VAL A 305 -15.64 14.09 -18.71
C VAL A 305 -14.97 14.90 -17.61
N GLU A 306 -13.92 14.36 -17.00
CA GLU A 306 -13.08 15.04 -16.00
C GLU A 306 -11.71 15.34 -16.60
N PHE A 307 -11.29 16.60 -16.60
CA PHE A 307 -9.96 17.00 -17.06
C PHE A 307 -8.98 17.02 -15.89
N LEU A 308 -7.99 16.15 -15.91
CA LEU A 308 -6.97 16.02 -14.86
C LEU A 308 -5.65 16.74 -15.19
N GLY A 309 -5.64 17.56 -16.24
CA GLY A 309 -4.46 18.32 -16.67
C GLY A 309 -3.69 17.64 -17.80
N ASN A 310 -3.20 16.44 -17.59
CA ASN A 310 -2.43 15.64 -18.56
C ASN A 310 -3.24 14.54 -19.25
N GLU A 311 -4.46 14.28 -18.78
CA GLU A 311 -5.34 13.24 -19.29
C GLU A 311 -6.81 13.59 -19.01
N PHE A 312 -7.74 12.93 -19.69
CA PHE A 312 -9.15 12.88 -19.34
C PHE A 312 -9.49 11.59 -18.62
N GLN A 313 -10.31 11.70 -17.57
CA GLN A 313 -11.02 10.58 -16.99
C GLN A 313 -12.46 10.63 -17.51
N LEU A 314 -12.82 9.60 -18.28
CA LEU A 314 -14.16 9.46 -18.86
C LEU A 314 -14.96 8.49 -18.01
N HIS A 315 -16.13 8.93 -17.54
CA HIS A 315 -17.14 8.04 -16.99
C HIS A 315 -18.03 7.61 -18.14
N LEU A 316 -18.07 6.32 -18.39
CA LEU A 316 -18.70 5.71 -19.56
C LEU A 316 -19.77 4.72 -19.13
N SER A 317 -20.76 4.50 -20.00
CA SER A 317 -21.76 3.46 -19.84
C SER A 317 -21.95 2.65 -21.12
N ALA A 318 -22.01 1.31 -21.00
CA ALA A 318 -22.31 0.39 -22.08
C ALA A 318 -23.18 -0.76 -21.56
N ALA A 319 -24.24 -1.11 -22.25
CA ALA A 319 -25.18 -2.18 -21.89
C ALA A 319 -25.67 -2.10 -20.42
N GLY A 320 -25.83 -0.89 -19.89
CA GLY A 320 -26.27 -0.67 -18.49
C GLY A 320 -25.17 -0.82 -17.45
N GLN A 321 -23.91 -1.07 -17.85
CA GLN A 321 -22.75 -1.12 -16.97
C GLN A 321 -21.97 0.20 -17.04
N ALA A 322 -21.64 0.78 -15.88
CA ALA A 322 -20.81 1.98 -15.78
C ALA A 322 -19.34 1.58 -15.61
N PHE A 323 -18.44 2.32 -16.22
CA PHE A 323 -17.00 2.13 -16.09
C PHE A 323 -16.22 3.41 -16.34
N VAL A 324 -14.94 3.43 -15.97
CA VAL A 324 -14.06 4.59 -16.11
C VAL A 324 -12.94 4.24 -17.09
N ALA A 325 -12.61 5.18 -17.98
CA ALA A 325 -11.43 5.10 -18.84
C ALA A 325 -10.54 6.32 -18.64
N ARG A 326 -9.21 6.11 -18.69
CA ARG A 326 -8.21 7.20 -18.71
C ARG A 326 -7.69 7.34 -20.12
N VAL A 327 -7.87 8.48 -20.73
CA VAL A 327 -7.54 8.71 -22.14
C VAL A 327 -6.72 9.97 -22.32
N ASP A 328 -5.97 10.02 -23.42
CA ASP A 328 -5.17 11.19 -23.79
C ASP A 328 -6.04 12.44 -24.00
N THR A 329 -5.50 13.62 -23.67
CA THR A 329 -6.18 14.92 -23.83
C THR A 329 -6.54 15.26 -25.26
N ARG A 330 -5.98 14.56 -26.26
CA ARG A 330 -6.34 14.69 -27.68
C ARG A 330 -7.68 14.02 -28.01
N THR A 331 -8.22 13.19 -27.11
CA THR A 331 -9.53 12.57 -27.29
C THR A 331 -10.63 13.62 -27.28
N GLN A 332 -11.23 13.86 -28.46
CA GLN A 332 -12.33 14.81 -28.58
C GLN A 332 -13.65 14.12 -28.25
N THR A 333 -14.21 14.44 -27.09
CA THR A 333 -15.52 13.94 -26.67
C THR A 333 -16.20 14.91 -25.72
N GLN A 334 -17.52 14.72 -25.52
CA GLN A 334 -18.33 15.52 -24.61
C GLN A 334 -19.40 14.66 -23.95
N PRO A 335 -19.93 15.06 -22.80
CA PRO A 335 -21.06 14.37 -22.17
C PRO A 335 -22.23 14.18 -23.12
N GLY A 336 -22.82 12.97 -23.14
CA GLY A 336 -23.90 12.57 -24.02
C GLY A 336 -23.46 12.00 -25.36
N ALA A 337 -22.20 12.16 -25.77
CA ALA A 337 -21.67 11.59 -27.01
C ALA A 337 -21.53 10.07 -26.94
N SER A 338 -21.63 9.40 -28.09
CA SER A 338 -21.21 8.02 -28.24
C SER A 338 -19.70 7.97 -28.57
N ILE A 339 -18.98 7.09 -27.95
CA ILE A 339 -17.56 6.86 -28.19
C ILE A 339 -17.31 5.36 -28.35
N ARG A 340 -16.38 5.01 -29.23
CA ARG A 340 -15.85 3.66 -29.30
C ARG A 340 -14.53 3.63 -28.55
N VAL A 341 -14.37 2.68 -27.62
CA VAL A 341 -13.13 2.44 -26.88
C VAL A 341 -12.63 1.01 -27.14
N GLY A 342 -11.35 0.80 -26.99
CA GLY A 342 -10.72 -0.52 -27.12
C GLY A 342 -10.24 -1.04 -25.76
N PHE A 343 -10.69 -2.21 -25.35
CA PHE A 343 -10.18 -2.89 -24.16
C PHE A 343 -8.95 -3.71 -24.55
N ASP A 344 -7.79 -3.46 -23.94
CA ASP A 344 -6.59 -4.26 -24.18
C ASP A 344 -6.82 -5.69 -23.71
N ARG A 345 -6.88 -6.64 -24.67
CA ARG A 345 -7.13 -8.06 -24.39
C ARG A 345 -6.06 -8.68 -23.48
N SER A 346 -4.82 -8.23 -23.56
CA SER A 346 -3.69 -8.75 -22.78
C SER A 346 -3.71 -8.28 -21.30
N LYS A 347 -4.56 -7.30 -21.00
CA LYS A 347 -4.71 -6.65 -19.67
C LYS A 347 -6.03 -6.99 -19.00
N LEU A 348 -6.83 -7.86 -19.60
CA LEU A 348 -8.05 -8.35 -18.98
C LEU A 348 -7.70 -9.33 -17.86
N HIS A 349 -8.39 -9.16 -16.73
CA HIS A 349 -8.36 -10.09 -15.61
C HIS A 349 -9.69 -10.82 -15.53
N VAL A 350 -9.66 -12.08 -15.15
CA VAL A 350 -10.88 -12.85 -14.94
C VAL A 350 -10.85 -13.50 -13.57
N PHE A 351 -11.92 -13.30 -12.82
CA PHE A 351 -12.08 -13.79 -11.47
C PHE A 351 -13.31 -14.73 -11.40
N ASP A 352 -13.23 -15.70 -10.52
CA ASP A 352 -14.41 -16.45 -10.09
C ASP A 352 -15.31 -15.55 -9.24
N LYS A 353 -16.62 -15.55 -9.49
CA LYS A 353 -17.55 -14.71 -8.75
C LYS A 353 -17.81 -15.20 -7.32
N GLU A 354 -17.73 -16.51 -7.08
CA GLU A 354 -18.05 -17.11 -5.80
C GLU A 354 -16.85 -17.05 -4.84
N THR A 355 -15.65 -17.42 -5.33
CA THR A 355 -14.42 -17.41 -4.52
C THR A 355 -13.71 -16.06 -4.51
N GLU A 356 -14.06 -15.15 -5.41
CA GLU A 356 -13.37 -13.90 -5.71
C GLU A 356 -11.92 -14.07 -6.22
N GLU A 357 -11.42 -15.29 -6.37
CA GLU A 357 -10.04 -15.58 -6.77
C GLU A 357 -9.80 -15.36 -8.27
N ALA A 358 -8.58 -14.96 -8.62
CA ALA A 358 -8.16 -14.78 -10.00
C ALA A 358 -8.04 -16.12 -10.72
N ILE A 359 -8.64 -16.21 -11.91
CA ILE A 359 -8.53 -17.36 -12.82
C ILE A 359 -7.45 -17.09 -13.86
N ALA A 360 -7.38 -15.85 -14.36
CA ALA A 360 -6.48 -15.41 -15.42
C ALA A 360 -6.22 -13.91 -15.31
#